data_117f9c579796d8840c8849ab99e7e6e9
#
_entry.id   117f9c579796d8840c8849ab99e7e6e9
#
_cell.length_a   1.000
_cell.length_b   1.000
_cell.length_c   1.000
_cell.angle_alpha   90.00
_cell.angle_beta   90.00
_cell.angle_gamma   90.00
#
_symmetry.space_group_name_H-M   'P 1'
#
loop_
_entity.id
_entity.type
_entity.pdbx_description
1 polymer ?
#
loop_
_entity_poly.entity_id
_entity_poly.type
_entity_poly.pdbx_seq_one_letter_code
_entity_poly.pdbx_strand_id
1 'polypeptide(L)'
;MLCMQTTDTSIDLYWHDGLLRSRHGSGTPPKAHIPVVEEFADRLAKKMDSREGALRFEVLNKTASAHFIGGIPIGDCNECGAVDPYQRLFGQPGLHVMDGSVMPANPGVNPSLTITALTERAMSLWPNKGDADSRPPLGSGYERVDPVMPHRPCVPPGALGELRLDAKKSDVIPEYPY
;
A
#
# COMPACT_ATOMS: atom_id res chain seq x y z
N MET A 1 19.42 -11.14 -2.67
CA MET A 1 18.73 -10.50 -3.81
C MET A 1 17.25 -10.56 -3.53
N LEU A 2 16.50 -9.48 -3.73
CA LEU A 2 15.05 -9.42 -3.60
C LEU A 2 14.48 -9.14 -4.99
N CYS A 3 13.57 -9.99 -5.46
CA CYS A 3 12.94 -9.84 -6.77
C CYS A 3 11.43 -9.67 -6.60
N MET A 4 10.87 -8.76 -7.37
CA MET A 4 9.44 -8.47 -7.37
C MET A 4 8.89 -8.68 -8.77
N GLN A 5 7.64 -9.06 -8.85
CA GLN A 5 6.95 -9.28 -10.12
C GLN A 5 5.55 -8.68 -10.08
N THR A 6 5.05 -8.35 -11.26
CA THR A 6 3.72 -7.77 -11.47
C THR A 6 2.67 -8.81 -11.85
N THR A 7 2.97 -10.10 -11.67
CA THR A 7 2.02 -11.17 -12.00
C THR A 7 0.74 -10.97 -11.21
N ASP A 8 -0.39 -11.02 -11.90
CA ASP A 8 -1.70 -10.92 -11.26
C ASP A 8 -2.01 -12.23 -10.52
N THR A 9 -1.78 -12.20 -9.22
CA THR A 9 -2.03 -13.30 -8.29
C THR A 9 -2.77 -12.78 -7.08
N SER A 10 -3.76 -13.53 -6.61
CA SER A 10 -4.46 -13.16 -5.38
C SER A 10 -4.63 -14.33 -4.43
N ILE A 11 -4.81 -14.00 -3.17
CA ILE A 11 -5.13 -14.93 -2.09
C ILE A 11 -6.41 -14.44 -1.44
N ASP A 12 -7.42 -15.32 -1.37
CA ASP A 12 -8.63 -15.06 -0.61
C ASP A 12 -8.40 -15.47 0.84
N LEU A 13 -8.80 -14.59 1.75
CA LEU A 13 -8.88 -14.90 3.17
C LEU A 13 -10.33 -15.25 3.53
N TYR A 14 -10.52 -16.33 4.29
CA TYR A 14 -11.84 -16.74 4.74
C TYR A 14 -11.81 -17.30 6.14
N TRP A 15 -12.92 -17.16 6.85
CA TRP A 15 -13.08 -17.66 8.19
C TRP A 15 -13.67 -19.08 8.14
N HIS A 16 -13.02 -20.03 8.81
CA HIS A 16 -13.51 -21.42 8.89
C HIS A 16 -13.03 -22.09 10.19
N ASP A 17 -13.97 -22.68 10.91
CA ASP A 17 -13.74 -23.37 12.20
C ASP A 17 -12.98 -22.52 13.23
N GLY A 18 -13.36 -21.25 13.36
CA GLY A 18 -12.74 -20.35 14.32
C GLY A 18 -11.32 -19.88 13.95
N LEU A 19 -10.86 -20.14 12.73
CA LEU A 19 -9.54 -19.77 12.23
C LEU A 19 -9.63 -18.98 10.92
N LEU A 20 -8.75 -18.00 10.76
CA LEU A 20 -8.53 -17.34 9.49
C LEU A 20 -7.67 -18.27 8.61
N ARG A 21 -8.19 -18.60 7.44
CA ARG A 21 -7.53 -19.46 6.45
C ARG A 21 -7.35 -18.72 5.14
N SER A 22 -6.45 -19.21 4.31
CA SER A 22 -6.22 -18.69 2.97
C SER A 22 -6.41 -19.76 1.92
N ARG A 23 -6.85 -19.35 0.74
CA ARG A 23 -6.90 -20.16 -0.47
C ARG A 23 -6.43 -19.32 -1.65
N HIS A 24 -6.15 -19.96 -2.77
CA HIS A 24 -5.90 -19.26 -4.01
C HIS A 24 -7.16 -18.47 -4.42
N GLY A 25 -6.96 -17.19 -4.75
CA GLY A 25 -8.01 -16.31 -5.24
C GLY A 25 -8.11 -16.33 -6.77
N SER A 26 -8.31 -15.17 -7.38
CA SER A 26 -8.33 -14.98 -8.83
C SER A 26 -6.90 -14.89 -9.42
N GLY A 27 -6.81 -14.98 -10.74
CA GLY A 27 -5.56 -14.82 -11.47
C GLY A 27 -4.67 -16.07 -11.50
N THR A 28 -3.40 -15.88 -11.82
CA THR A 28 -2.42 -16.96 -11.92
C THR A 28 -2.03 -17.47 -10.54
N PRO A 29 -1.99 -18.77 -10.28
CA PRO A 29 -1.48 -19.29 -9.00
C PRO A 29 -0.08 -18.78 -8.71
N PRO A 30 0.19 -18.35 -7.46
CA PRO A 30 1.53 -17.91 -7.09
C PRO A 30 2.53 -19.07 -7.23
N LYS A 31 3.68 -18.79 -7.86
CA LYS A 31 4.75 -19.76 -8.05
C LYS A 31 5.87 -19.51 -7.06
N ALA A 32 6.40 -20.56 -6.44
CA ALA A 32 7.58 -20.46 -5.58
C ALA A 32 8.86 -20.24 -6.40
N HIS A 33 8.90 -20.76 -7.62
CA HIS A 33 10.04 -20.66 -8.52
C HIS A 33 9.75 -19.71 -9.68
N ILE A 34 10.67 -18.79 -9.92
CA ILE A 34 10.61 -17.79 -10.99
C ILE A 34 11.85 -17.98 -11.87
N PRO A 35 11.74 -18.65 -13.03
CA PRO A 35 12.91 -19.07 -13.82
C PRO A 35 13.89 -17.96 -14.17
N VAL A 36 13.40 -16.78 -14.54
CA VAL A 36 14.27 -15.64 -14.88
C VAL A 36 15.06 -15.13 -13.66
N VAL A 37 14.51 -15.25 -12.47
CA VAL A 37 15.16 -14.85 -11.22
C VAL A 37 16.23 -15.88 -10.85
N GLU A 38 15.95 -17.16 -11.01
CA GLU A 38 16.89 -18.26 -10.76
C GLU A 38 18.08 -18.17 -11.72
N GLU A 39 17.84 -17.97 -13.01
CA GLU A 39 18.91 -17.77 -13.99
C GLU A 39 19.78 -16.56 -13.64
N PHE A 40 19.18 -15.45 -13.22
CA PHE A 40 19.92 -14.26 -12.82
C PHE A 40 20.74 -14.52 -11.54
N ALA A 41 20.16 -15.21 -10.55
CA ALA A 41 20.84 -15.56 -9.31
C ALA A 41 22.04 -16.46 -9.54
N ASP A 42 21.91 -17.48 -10.40
CA ASP A 42 23.02 -18.36 -10.78
C ASP A 42 24.17 -17.59 -11.47
N ARG A 43 23.83 -16.71 -12.42
CA ARG A 43 24.83 -15.84 -13.08
C ARG A 43 25.54 -14.93 -12.08
N LEU A 44 24.81 -14.35 -11.14
CA LEU A 44 25.35 -13.47 -10.10
C LEU A 44 26.27 -14.27 -9.14
N ALA A 45 25.83 -15.43 -8.69
CA ALA A 45 26.58 -16.31 -7.80
C ALA A 45 27.94 -16.71 -8.43
N LYS A 46 27.92 -17.11 -9.70
CA LYS A 46 29.16 -17.43 -10.46
C LYS A 46 30.10 -16.22 -10.54
N LYS A 47 29.55 -15.02 -10.78
CA LYS A 47 30.35 -13.79 -10.88
C LYS A 47 30.97 -13.36 -9.55
N MET A 48 30.30 -13.69 -8.43
CA MET A 48 30.72 -13.35 -7.08
C MET A 48 31.51 -14.47 -6.40
N ASP A 49 31.82 -15.55 -7.10
CA ASP A 49 32.45 -16.77 -6.54
C ASP A 49 31.71 -17.25 -5.27
N SER A 50 30.40 -17.29 -5.35
CA SER A 50 29.50 -17.66 -4.25
C SER A 50 28.53 -18.76 -4.68
N ARG A 51 27.73 -19.23 -3.74
CA ARG A 51 26.66 -20.21 -4.00
C ARG A 51 25.31 -19.56 -3.77
N GLU A 52 24.32 -19.99 -4.54
CA GLU A 52 22.95 -19.65 -4.29
C GLU A 52 22.48 -20.24 -2.96
N GLY A 53 21.72 -19.46 -2.18
CA GLY A 53 21.01 -19.90 -0.99
C GLY A 53 19.51 -19.93 -1.27
N ALA A 54 18.87 -21.06 -1.05
CA ALA A 54 17.42 -21.17 -1.12
C ALA A 54 16.79 -20.88 0.24
N LEU A 55 15.65 -20.17 0.24
CA LEU A 55 14.82 -20.05 1.42
C LEU A 55 14.11 -21.38 1.69
N ARG A 56 13.84 -21.70 2.97
CA ARG A 56 13.11 -22.93 3.34
C ARG A 56 11.76 -23.08 2.63
N PHE A 57 11.11 -21.97 2.30
CA PHE A 57 9.83 -21.94 1.58
C PHE A 57 9.97 -22.41 0.12
N GLU A 58 11.07 -22.06 -0.55
CA GLU A 58 11.38 -22.50 -1.92
C GLU A 58 11.62 -24.00 -1.95
N VAL A 59 12.37 -24.52 -0.99
CA VAL A 59 12.60 -25.97 -0.85
C VAL A 59 11.29 -26.75 -0.67
N LEU A 60 10.31 -26.16 0.00
CA LEU A 60 8.99 -26.75 0.22
C LEU A 60 7.99 -26.42 -0.91
N ASN A 61 8.44 -25.77 -1.98
CA ASN A 61 7.62 -25.26 -3.07
C ASN A 61 6.44 -24.39 -2.58
N LYS A 62 6.71 -23.57 -1.56
CA LYS A 62 5.74 -22.63 -0.99
C LYS A 62 6.13 -21.19 -1.32
N THR A 63 5.16 -20.43 -1.73
CA THR A 63 5.32 -18.99 -1.96
C THR A 63 5.42 -18.25 -0.64
N ALA A 64 6.36 -17.30 -0.55
CA ALA A 64 6.45 -16.38 0.57
C ALA A 64 6.39 -14.94 0.04
N SER A 65 5.70 -14.07 0.74
CA SER A 65 5.64 -12.65 0.42
C SER A 65 5.74 -11.84 1.71
N ALA A 66 6.44 -10.71 1.62
CA ALA A 66 6.44 -9.67 2.66
C ALA A 66 5.57 -8.47 2.24
N HIS A 67 5.01 -8.48 1.03
CA HIS A 67 4.22 -7.39 0.46
C HIS A 67 2.75 -7.82 0.38
N PHE A 68 2.07 -7.73 1.54
CA PHE A 68 0.63 -7.97 1.61
C PHE A 68 -0.08 -6.66 1.26
N ILE A 69 -0.78 -6.65 0.13
CA ILE A 69 -1.50 -5.49 -0.39
C ILE A 69 -2.91 -5.90 -0.83
N GLY A 70 -3.84 -4.94 -0.79
CA GLY A 70 -5.24 -5.17 -1.18
C GLY A 70 -6.07 -5.87 -0.09
N GLY A 71 -7.34 -6.07 -0.41
CA GLY A 71 -8.33 -6.69 0.48
C GLY A 71 -9.30 -5.70 1.12
N ILE A 72 -8.94 -4.42 1.20
CA ILE A 72 -9.80 -3.34 1.72
C ILE A 72 -9.83 -2.21 0.69
N PRO A 73 -10.58 -2.38 -0.41
CA PRO A 73 -10.60 -1.42 -1.50
C PRO A 73 -11.22 -0.08 -1.08
N ILE A 74 -10.67 0.99 -1.63
CA ILE A 74 -11.25 2.34 -1.54
C ILE A 74 -12.39 2.43 -2.54
N GLY A 75 -13.52 3.00 -2.13
CA GLY A 75 -14.68 3.23 -2.99
C GLY A 75 -15.51 4.42 -2.51
N ASP A 76 -16.37 4.93 -3.38
CA ASP A 76 -17.26 6.06 -3.04
C ASP A 76 -18.46 5.62 -2.18
N CYS A 77 -18.76 4.34 -2.13
CA CYS A 77 -19.85 3.76 -1.35
C CYS A 77 -19.49 2.37 -0.82
N ASN A 78 -20.28 1.86 0.13
CA ASN A 78 -20.04 0.56 0.76
C ASN A 78 -20.22 -0.65 -0.18
N GLU A 79 -20.91 -0.49 -1.29
CA GLU A 79 -21.02 -1.51 -2.34
C GLU A 79 -19.80 -1.53 -3.25
N CYS A 80 -19.06 -0.41 -3.31
CA CYS A 80 -17.91 -0.23 -4.20
C CYS A 80 -16.56 -0.44 -3.48
N GLY A 81 -16.54 -0.29 -2.16
CA GLY A 81 -15.33 -0.42 -1.36
C GLY A 81 -15.59 -0.68 0.10
N ALA A 82 -14.56 -1.01 0.83
CA ALA A 82 -14.63 -1.20 2.28
C ALA A 82 -14.33 0.11 3.04
N VAL A 83 -13.54 0.99 2.45
CA VAL A 83 -13.22 2.33 2.98
C VAL A 83 -13.53 3.40 1.94
N ASP A 84 -13.83 4.60 2.42
CA ASP A 84 -14.03 5.77 1.56
C ASP A 84 -12.69 6.37 1.06
N PRO A 85 -12.71 7.37 0.17
CA PRO A 85 -11.50 8.03 -0.34
C PRO A 85 -10.62 8.71 0.73
N TYR A 86 -11.11 8.85 1.96
CA TYR A 86 -10.36 9.35 3.13
C TYR A 86 -9.94 8.23 4.07
N GLN A 87 -10.03 6.97 3.62
CA GLN A 87 -9.65 5.74 4.34
C GLN A 87 -10.46 5.49 5.62
N ARG A 88 -11.70 6.01 5.70
CA ARG A 88 -12.66 5.73 6.78
C ARG A 88 -13.43 4.44 6.46
N LEU A 89 -13.51 3.52 7.41
CA LEU A 89 -14.21 2.24 7.21
C LEU A 89 -15.74 2.47 7.19
N PHE A 90 -16.41 1.97 6.15
CA PHE A 90 -17.86 2.00 6.08
C PHE A 90 -18.49 1.18 7.21
N GLY A 91 -19.56 1.70 7.79
CA GLY A 91 -20.29 1.04 8.88
C GLY A 91 -19.60 1.05 10.26
N GLN A 92 -18.39 1.59 10.38
CA GLN A 92 -17.64 1.67 11.63
C GLN A 92 -17.07 3.09 11.84
N PRO A 93 -17.85 4.05 12.30
CA PRO A 93 -17.39 5.41 12.55
C PRO A 93 -16.17 5.46 13.47
N GLY A 94 -15.16 6.25 13.10
CA GLY A 94 -13.93 6.40 13.85
C GLY A 94 -12.85 5.36 13.55
N LEU A 95 -13.14 4.34 12.75
CA LEU A 95 -12.15 3.37 12.29
C LEU A 95 -11.61 3.73 10.91
N HIS A 96 -10.30 3.67 10.76
CA HIS A 96 -9.58 3.99 9.51
C HIS A 96 -8.60 2.87 9.18
N VAL A 97 -8.32 2.67 7.89
CA VAL A 97 -7.32 1.69 7.43
C VAL A 97 -6.20 2.43 6.73
N MET A 98 -4.98 2.35 7.28
CA MET A 98 -3.81 3.17 6.91
C MET A 98 -2.61 2.29 6.52
N ASP A 99 -2.84 1.15 5.89
CA ASP A 99 -1.79 0.20 5.52
C ASP A 99 -1.92 -0.30 4.08
N GLY A 100 -1.16 -1.30 3.71
CA GLY A 100 -1.16 -1.88 2.37
C GLY A 100 -2.50 -2.51 1.95
N SER A 101 -3.42 -2.73 2.87
CA SER A 101 -4.74 -3.31 2.56
C SER A 101 -5.57 -2.43 1.63
N VAL A 102 -5.35 -1.11 1.66
CA VAL A 102 -6.07 -0.15 0.80
C VAL A 102 -5.48 0.01 -0.59
N MET A 103 -4.33 -0.61 -0.87
CA MET A 103 -3.72 -0.52 -2.19
C MET A 103 -4.53 -1.29 -3.23
N PRO A 104 -4.92 -0.65 -4.34
CA PRO A 104 -5.82 -1.28 -5.31
C PRO A 104 -5.12 -2.29 -6.22
N ALA A 105 -3.79 -2.22 -6.36
CA ALA A 105 -3.02 -3.05 -7.29
C ALA A 105 -1.56 -3.18 -6.86
N ASN A 106 -0.88 -4.19 -7.43
CA ASN A 106 0.55 -4.38 -7.27
C ASN A 106 1.32 -3.30 -8.05
N PRO A 107 2.13 -2.46 -7.40
CA PRO A 107 2.88 -1.40 -8.08
C PRO A 107 4.09 -1.90 -8.88
N GLY A 108 4.41 -3.19 -8.84
CA GLY A 108 5.60 -3.76 -9.50
C GLY A 108 6.93 -3.41 -8.86
N VAL A 109 6.89 -2.67 -7.75
CA VAL A 109 8.04 -2.24 -6.95
C VAL A 109 7.73 -2.43 -5.48
N ASN A 110 8.70 -2.16 -4.61
CA ASN A 110 8.46 -2.17 -3.17
C ASN A 110 7.30 -1.23 -2.80
N PRO A 111 6.24 -1.70 -2.14
CA PRO A 111 5.03 -0.90 -1.90
C PRO A 111 5.17 0.12 -0.76
N SER A 112 6.25 0.09 0.03
CA SER A 112 6.39 0.91 1.24
C SER A 112 6.20 2.39 0.98
N LEU A 113 6.79 2.93 -0.09
CA LEU A 113 6.64 4.35 -0.44
C LEU A 113 5.19 4.71 -0.77
N THR A 114 4.51 3.87 -1.54
CA THR A 114 3.10 4.08 -1.91
C THR A 114 2.18 3.99 -0.68
N ILE A 115 2.41 3.01 0.20
CA ILE A 115 1.67 2.86 1.45
C ILE A 115 1.85 4.10 2.32
N THR A 116 3.09 4.57 2.48
CA THR A 116 3.39 5.79 3.25
C THR A 116 2.69 7.01 2.64
N ALA A 117 2.77 7.20 1.33
CA ALA A 117 2.13 8.33 0.65
C ALA A 117 0.61 8.34 0.82
N LEU A 118 -0.05 7.18 0.73
CA LEU A 118 -1.49 7.05 0.97
C LEU A 118 -1.85 7.36 2.42
N THR A 119 -1.06 6.88 3.37
CA THR A 119 -1.25 7.14 4.79
C THR A 119 -1.06 8.62 5.12
N GLU A 120 0.02 9.23 4.63
CA GLU A 120 0.29 10.66 4.86
C GLU A 120 -0.78 11.55 4.23
N ARG A 121 -1.25 11.19 3.02
CA ARG A 121 -2.38 11.87 2.41
C ARG A 121 -3.62 11.83 3.31
N ALA A 122 -3.99 10.66 3.81
CA ALA A 122 -5.15 10.53 4.68
C ALA A 122 -4.97 11.31 6.00
N MET A 123 -3.79 11.24 6.60
CA MET A 123 -3.46 11.96 7.83
C MET A 123 -3.41 13.48 7.64
N SER A 124 -2.99 13.96 6.46
CA SER A 124 -2.98 15.41 6.18
C SER A 124 -4.38 16.03 6.13
N LEU A 125 -5.41 15.23 5.97
CA LEU A 125 -6.82 15.67 5.96
C LEU A 125 -7.51 15.50 7.31
N TRP A 126 -6.78 15.05 8.34
CA TRP A 126 -7.33 14.77 9.65
C TRP A 126 -7.60 16.07 10.43
N PRO A 127 -8.78 16.26 11.00
CA PRO A 127 -9.07 17.45 11.81
C PRO A 127 -8.20 17.49 13.08
N ASN A 128 -7.80 18.68 13.50
CA ASN A 128 -7.22 18.84 14.83
C ASN A 128 -8.25 18.51 15.91
N LYS A 129 -7.77 18.15 17.09
CA LYS A 129 -8.65 17.87 18.23
C LYS A 129 -9.52 19.10 18.57
N GLY A 130 -10.80 18.93 18.45
CA GLY A 130 -11.81 19.96 18.72
C GLY A 130 -12.23 20.77 17.51
N ASP A 131 -11.59 20.63 16.37
CA ASP A 131 -12.00 21.26 15.13
C ASP A 131 -13.08 20.44 14.42
N ALA A 132 -13.88 21.10 13.59
CA ALA A 132 -14.82 20.43 12.71
C ALA A 132 -14.09 19.61 11.65
N ASP A 133 -14.64 18.45 11.30
CA ASP A 133 -14.11 17.64 10.21
C ASP A 133 -14.50 18.27 8.86
N SER A 134 -13.50 18.68 8.09
CA SER A 134 -13.70 19.28 6.76
C SER A 134 -13.94 18.24 5.66
N ARG A 135 -13.73 16.95 5.96
CA ARG A 135 -13.99 15.89 5.00
C ARG A 135 -15.48 15.71 4.78
N PRO A 136 -15.93 15.41 3.56
CA PRO A 136 -17.35 15.13 3.29
C PRO A 136 -17.90 14.03 4.19
N PRO A 137 -19.22 13.95 4.38
CA PRO A 137 -19.83 12.84 5.08
C PRO A 137 -19.43 11.49 4.52
N LEU A 138 -19.34 10.47 5.37
CA LEU A 138 -19.00 9.11 4.95
C LEU A 138 -20.00 8.62 3.88
N GLY A 139 -19.52 8.17 2.74
CA GLY A 139 -20.32 7.69 1.63
C GLY A 139 -20.81 8.76 0.64
N SER A 140 -20.37 10.01 0.76
CA SER A 140 -20.72 11.06 -0.23
C SER A 140 -19.75 11.14 -1.44
N GLY A 141 -18.86 10.19 -1.56
CA GLY A 141 -17.87 10.16 -2.64
C GLY A 141 -16.67 11.07 -2.40
N TYR A 142 -15.79 11.13 -3.40
CA TYR A 142 -14.57 11.94 -3.30
C TYR A 142 -14.84 13.40 -3.62
N GLU A 143 -14.44 14.27 -2.72
CA GLU A 143 -14.29 15.70 -2.95
C GLU A 143 -12.85 16.12 -2.62
N ARG A 144 -12.35 17.14 -3.31
CA ARG A 144 -11.03 17.67 -3.01
C ARG A 144 -11.11 18.52 -1.75
N VAL A 145 -10.42 18.09 -0.72
CA VAL A 145 -10.28 18.79 0.57
C VAL A 145 -8.83 19.28 0.69
N ASP A 146 -8.65 20.49 1.18
CA ASP A 146 -7.32 21.01 1.47
C ASP A 146 -6.75 20.37 2.74
N PRO A 147 -5.42 20.14 2.79
CA PRO A 147 -4.77 19.61 3.99
C PRO A 147 -4.97 20.52 5.21
N VAL A 148 -5.10 19.89 6.37
CA VAL A 148 -5.30 20.57 7.66
C VAL A 148 -3.94 20.88 8.28
N MET A 149 -3.66 22.17 8.56
CA MET A 149 -2.45 22.55 9.27
C MET A 149 -2.53 22.08 10.74
N PRO A 150 -1.57 21.29 11.23
CA PRO A 150 -1.59 20.83 12.61
C PRO A 150 -1.34 21.99 13.57
N HIS A 151 -2.15 22.09 14.64
CA HIS A 151 -1.95 23.09 15.70
C HIS A 151 -0.63 22.89 16.47
N ARG A 152 -0.13 21.64 16.52
CA ARG A 152 1.11 21.26 17.19
C ARG A 152 1.93 20.33 16.32
N PRO A 153 2.61 20.87 15.29
CA PRO A 153 3.42 20.03 14.41
C PRO A 153 4.57 19.38 15.19
N CYS A 154 4.74 18.06 15.00
CA CYS A 154 5.86 17.32 15.60
C CYS A 154 7.18 17.57 14.87
N VAL A 155 7.10 17.98 13.60
CA VAL A 155 8.27 18.28 12.77
C VAL A 155 8.60 19.77 12.90
N PRO A 156 9.82 20.13 13.33
CA PRO A 156 10.19 21.53 13.47
C PRO A 156 10.19 22.25 12.13
N PRO A 157 9.92 23.58 12.11
CA PRO A 157 10.04 24.40 10.91
C PRO A 157 11.44 24.27 10.26
N GLY A 158 11.49 24.11 8.95
CA GLY A 158 12.72 23.94 8.17
C GLY A 158 13.31 22.53 8.15
N ALA A 159 12.76 21.58 8.89
CA ALA A 159 13.21 20.20 8.87
C ALA A 159 12.74 19.44 7.63
N LEU A 160 13.48 18.40 7.23
CA LEU A 160 13.02 17.44 6.22
C LEU A 160 11.71 16.77 6.72
N GLY A 161 10.67 16.80 5.92
CA GLY A 161 9.35 16.28 6.30
C GLY A 161 8.42 17.32 6.93
N GLU A 162 8.83 18.60 7.01
CA GLU A 162 7.92 19.69 7.32
C GLU A 162 6.76 19.73 6.31
N LEU A 163 5.52 19.76 6.83
CA LEU A 163 4.34 19.92 5.97
C LEU A 163 4.30 21.36 5.42
N ARG A 164 4.53 21.52 4.12
CA ARG A 164 4.52 22.81 3.43
C ARG A 164 3.26 22.90 2.58
N LEU A 165 2.23 23.54 3.09
CA LEU A 165 0.96 23.73 2.38
C LEU A 165 0.99 24.86 1.34
N ASP A 166 1.97 25.77 1.43
CA ASP A 166 2.08 26.96 0.58
C ASP A 166 2.85 26.74 -0.73
N ALA A 167 3.36 25.53 -0.98
CA ALA A 167 4.01 25.21 -2.24
C ALA A 167 3.01 25.37 -3.40
N LYS A 168 3.16 26.41 -4.20
CA LYS A 168 2.33 26.65 -5.38
C LYS A 168 2.41 25.41 -6.27
N LYS A 169 1.28 24.98 -6.80
CA LYS A 169 1.13 23.83 -7.70
C LYS A 169 2.09 23.79 -8.91
N SER A 170 2.74 24.90 -9.24
CA SER A 170 3.64 25.04 -10.39
C SER A 170 5.04 24.45 -10.17
N ASP A 171 5.42 24.15 -8.92
CA ASP A 171 6.82 23.82 -8.61
C ASP A 171 7.05 22.31 -8.38
N VAL A 172 6.03 21.47 -8.53
CA VAL A 172 6.08 20.08 -8.01
C VAL A 172 6.13 18.98 -9.07
N ILE A 173 5.92 19.28 -10.34
CA ILE A 173 6.03 18.26 -11.39
C ILE A 173 6.93 18.77 -12.50
N PRO A 174 8.21 18.36 -12.55
CA PRO A 174 8.95 18.43 -13.79
C PRO A 174 8.20 17.57 -14.83
N GLU A 175 7.85 18.15 -15.97
CA GLU A 175 7.45 17.36 -17.13
C GLU A 175 8.63 16.46 -17.50
N TYR A 176 8.52 15.18 -17.19
CA TYR A 176 9.43 14.20 -17.75
C TYR A 176 9.02 13.98 -19.21
N PRO A 177 9.87 14.30 -20.18
CA PRO A 177 9.63 13.93 -21.56
C PRO A 177 9.73 12.40 -21.64
N TYR A 178 8.65 11.75 -22.07
CA TYR A 178 8.63 10.35 -22.46
C TYR A 178 9.36 10.18 -23.79
#